data_24c9a18c5786ec19c2d8f1fa044e0ca8
#
_entry.id   24c9a18c5786ec19c2d8f1fa044e0ca8
#
_cell.length_a   1.000
_cell.length_b   1.000
_cell.length_c   1.000
_cell.angle_alpha   90.00
_cell.angle_beta   90.00
_cell.angle_gamma   90.00
#
_symmetry.space_group_name_H-M   'P 1'
#
loop_
_entity.id
_entity.type
_entity.pdbx_description
1 polymer ?
#
loop_
_entity_poly.entity_id
_entity_poly.type
_entity_poly.pdbx_seq_one_letter_code
_entity_poly.pdbx_strand_id
1 'polypeptide(L)'
;MIMNRFQITADVDVTLWLGVLTKYKRQSNKIEYTNLEELFESENVYFPTRDELKNQLRTVTKNLEYEFLAYLRELTDKSLFKIDNAAVYLPLSDEAFIAQFGRVSMFVNGTFDTVVETSASQEDVFDVVERALNMAMDSENLRVENLDALSTACLDIREIGD
;
A
#
# COMPACT_ATOMS: atom_id res chain seq x y z
N MET A 1 -23.90 4.42 -26.44
CA MET A 1 -23.26 4.92 -25.21
C MET A 1 -21.75 4.98 -25.42
N ILE A 2 -21.16 6.15 -25.23
CA ILE A 2 -19.71 6.31 -25.42
C ILE A 2 -19.00 5.97 -24.11
N MET A 3 -18.04 5.07 -24.20
CA MET A 3 -17.20 4.70 -23.07
C MET A 3 -15.88 5.45 -23.15
N ASN A 4 -15.50 6.08 -22.07
CA ASN A 4 -14.20 6.72 -21.93
C ASN A 4 -13.28 5.84 -21.08
N ARG A 5 -11.98 5.96 -21.32
CA ARG A 5 -10.98 5.23 -20.55
C ARG A 5 -10.21 6.19 -19.66
N PHE A 6 -10.05 5.82 -18.43
CA PHE A 6 -9.31 6.62 -17.45
C PHE A 6 -8.21 5.77 -16.81
N GLN A 7 -7.02 6.35 -16.74
CA GLN A 7 -5.94 5.80 -15.94
C GLN A 7 -5.97 6.44 -14.56
N ILE A 8 -5.90 5.64 -13.53
CA ILE A 8 -5.99 6.07 -12.15
C ILE A 8 -4.73 5.61 -11.42
N THR A 9 -4.04 6.54 -10.80
CA THR A 9 -2.81 6.26 -10.05
C THR A 9 -2.90 6.87 -8.66
N ALA A 10 -2.18 6.27 -7.73
CA ALA A 10 -2.05 6.80 -6.38
C ALA A 10 -0.74 6.31 -5.76
N ASP A 11 -0.26 7.04 -4.76
CA ASP A 11 0.83 6.57 -3.91
C ASP A 11 0.25 5.71 -2.80
N VAL A 12 0.94 4.62 -2.47
CA VAL A 12 0.56 3.73 -1.38
C VAL A 12 1.70 3.71 -0.37
N ASP A 13 1.39 4.10 0.86
CA ASP A 13 2.37 4.14 1.94
C ASP A 13 2.03 3.08 2.98
N VAL A 14 3.00 2.24 3.27
CA VAL A 14 2.87 1.14 4.23
C VAL A 14 3.92 1.28 5.30
N THR A 15 3.51 1.13 6.55
CA THR A 15 4.43 1.02 7.68
C THR A 15 4.32 -0.38 8.26
N LEU A 16 5.45 -1.08 8.32
CA LEU A 16 5.54 -2.41 8.93
C LEU A 16 6.30 -2.31 10.24
N TRP A 17 5.77 -2.97 11.26
CA TRP A 17 6.49 -3.15 12.51
C TRP A 17 7.44 -4.32 12.37
N LEU A 18 8.72 -4.10 12.69
CA LEU A 18 9.75 -5.12 12.52
C LEU A 18 10.15 -5.80 13.83
N GLY A 19 10.01 -5.12 14.93
CA GLY A 19 10.40 -5.69 16.21
C GLY A 19 10.93 -4.65 17.18
N VAL A 20 11.68 -5.12 18.17
CA VAL A 20 12.15 -4.30 19.26
C VAL A 20 13.66 -4.43 19.37
N LEU A 21 14.34 -3.31 19.60
CA LEU A 21 15.77 -3.32 19.94
C LEU A 21 15.92 -3.89 21.35
N THR A 22 16.68 -4.96 21.48
CA THR A 22 16.93 -5.59 22.78
C THR A 22 17.87 -4.79 23.66
N LYS A 23 18.72 -3.98 23.01
CA LYS A 23 19.66 -3.08 23.70
C LYS A 23 19.69 -1.76 22.97
N TYR A 24 19.20 -0.71 23.58
CA TYR A 24 19.34 0.64 23.03
C TYR A 24 19.76 1.60 24.11
N LYS A 25 20.51 2.65 23.72
CA LYS A 25 20.97 3.66 24.64
C LYS A 25 19.87 4.71 24.81
N ARG A 26 19.49 4.99 26.06
CA ARG A 26 18.45 5.98 26.35
C ARG A 26 18.76 7.39 25.85
N GLN A 27 20.02 7.67 25.54
CA GLN A 27 20.45 8.97 25.04
C GLN A 27 20.06 9.23 23.60
N SER A 28 19.70 8.18 22.87
CA SER A 28 19.23 8.29 21.48
C SER A 28 17.86 7.63 21.37
N ASN A 29 16.82 8.44 21.31
CA ASN A 29 15.45 7.95 21.17
C ASN A 29 15.11 7.55 19.75
N LYS A 30 16.01 7.83 18.79
CA LYS A 30 15.78 7.59 17.37
C LYS A 30 17.05 7.04 16.74
N ILE A 31 16.94 5.90 16.10
CA ILE A 31 18.02 5.26 15.34
C ILE A 31 17.53 5.08 13.92
N GLU A 32 18.35 5.51 12.95
CA GLU A 32 18.04 5.36 11.55
C GLU A 32 19.03 4.38 10.90
N TYR A 33 18.49 3.45 10.11
CA TYR A 33 19.27 2.52 9.32
C TYR A 33 19.07 2.85 7.85
N THR A 34 20.12 2.78 7.06
CA THR A 34 20.07 3.18 5.65
C THR A 34 19.75 2.03 4.71
N ASN A 35 19.82 0.78 5.18
CA ASN A 35 19.51 -0.38 4.35
C ASN A 35 19.11 -1.59 5.21
N LEU A 36 18.46 -2.56 4.56
CA LEU A 36 17.99 -3.78 5.20
C LEU A 36 19.12 -4.65 5.70
N GLU A 37 20.21 -4.75 4.94
CA GLU A 37 21.37 -5.57 5.30
C GLU A 37 21.96 -5.11 6.64
N GLU A 38 22.14 -3.81 6.79
CA GLU A 38 22.64 -3.22 8.02
C GLU A 38 21.72 -3.54 9.20
N LEU A 39 20.41 -3.43 8.99
CA LEU A 39 19.43 -3.72 10.01
C LEU A 39 19.44 -5.20 10.40
N PHE A 40 19.51 -6.11 9.42
CA PHE A 40 19.51 -7.54 9.65
C PHE A 40 20.79 -8.04 10.36
N GLU A 41 21.91 -7.36 10.18
CA GLU A 41 23.17 -7.67 10.84
C GLU A 41 23.21 -7.19 12.30
N SER A 42 22.24 -6.35 12.70
CA SER A 42 22.19 -5.84 14.05
C SER A 42 21.76 -6.93 15.04
N GLU A 43 22.62 -7.25 16.00
CA GLU A 43 22.31 -8.23 17.05
C GLU A 43 21.23 -7.74 18.02
N ASN A 44 20.89 -6.46 17.95
CA ASN A 44 19.95 -5.82 18.88
C ASN A 44 18.52 -5.80 18.35
N VAL A 45 18.28 -6.27 17.11
CA VAL A 45 16.96 -6.22 16.48
C VAL A 45 16.43 -7.65 16.32
N TYR A 46 15.25 -7.90 16.87
CA TYR A 46 14.53 -9.14 16.69
C TYR A 46 13.28 -8.84 15.85
N PHE A 47 13.23 -9.36 14.62
CA PHE A 47 12.15 -9.09 13.67
C PHE A 47 12.06 -10.20 12.62
N PRO A 48 11.03 -10.18 11.77
CA PRO A 48 10.88 -11.16 10.68
C PRO A 48 12.07 -11.17 9.73
N THR A 49 12.29 -12.28 9.07
CA THR A 49 13.33 -12.39 8.04
C THR A 49 12.94 -11.55 6.82
N ARG A 50 13.93 -11.29 5.95
CA ARG A 50 13.70 -10.58 4.70
C ARG A 50 12.64 -11.28 3.84
N ASP A 51 12.68 -12.61 3.75
CA ASP A 51 11.71 -13.39 2.99
C ASP A 51 10.31 -13.28 3.58
N GLU A 52 10.19 -13.27 4.90
CA GLU A 52 8.91 -13.07 5.57
C GLU A 52 8.35 -11.67 5.28
N LEU A 53 9.20 -10.64 5.27
CA LEU A 53 8.80 -9.28 4.93
C LEU A 53 8.29 -9.19 3.49
N LYS A 54 8.99 -9.83 2.55
CA LYS A 54 8.56 -9.89 1.16
C LYS A 54 7.20 -10.55 1.02
N ASN A 55 6.98 -11.64 1.75
CA ASN A 55 5.70 -12.34 1.74
C ASN A 55 4.58 -11.52 2.34
N GLN A 56 4.87 -10.78 3.40
CA GLN A 56 3.90 -9.88 4.02
C GLN A 56 3.48 -8.75 3.07
N LEU A 57 4.45 -8.13 2.39
CA LEU A 57 4.17 -7.09 1.41
C LEU A 57 3.37 -7.64 0.23
N ARG A 58 3.69 -8.85 -0.21
CA ARG A 58 2.93 -9.53 -1.27
C ARG A 58 1.48 -9.78 -0.85
N THR A 59 1.27 -10.18 0.38
CA THR A 59 -0.07 -10.40 0.93
C THR A 59 -0.86 -9.10 0.98
N VAL A 60 -0.26 -8.03 1.46
CA VAL A 60 -0.90 -6.70 1.48
C VAL A 60 -1.26 -6.27 0.06
N THR A 61 -0.34 -6.43 -0.88
CA THR A 61 -0.54 -6.09 -2.29
C THR A 61 -1.76 -6.82 -2.87
N LYS A 62 -1.79 -8.14 -2.74
CA LYS A 62 -2.88 -8.95 -3.29
C LYS A 62 -4.21 -8.64 -2.63
N ASN A 63 -4.21 -8.48 -1.32
CA ASN A 63 -5.43 -8.20 -0.58
C ASN A 63 -5.98 -6.82 -0.93
N LEU A 64 -5.12 -5.81 -1.07
CA LEU A 64 -5.55 -4.48 -1.46
C LEU A 64 -6.16 -4.48 -2.87
N GLU A 65 -5.51 -5.15 -3.83
CA GLU A 65 -6.04 -5.29 -5.19
C GLU A 65 -7.42 -5.96 -5.17
N TYR A 66 -7.55 -7.07 -4.46
CA TYR A 66 -8.79 -7.83 -4.38
C TYR A 66 -9.91 -7.02 -3.71
N GLU A 67 -9.63 -6.42 -2.57
CA GLU A 67 -10.63 -5.65 -1.82
C GLU A 67 -11.06 -4.41 -2.60
N PHE A 68 -10.13 -3.73 -3.26
CA PHE A 68 -10.45 -2.59 -4.10
C PHE A 68 -11.45 -2.98 -5.20
N LEU A 69 -11.15 -4.06 -5.92
CA LEU A 69 -12.03 -4.52 -7.00
C LEU A 69 -13.39 -4.94 -6.47
N ALA A 70 -13.44 -5.62 -5.33
CA ALA A 70 -14.69 -6.03 -4.71
C ALA A 70 -15.57 -4.84 -4.33
N TYR A 71 -15.02 -3.84 -3.67
CA TYR A 71 -15.76 -2.64 -3.30
C TYR A 71 -16.16 -1.80 -4.50
N LEU A 72 -15.29 -1.70 -5.50
CA LEU A 72 -15.62 -0.96 -6.72
C LEU A 72 -16.82 -1.60 -7.42
N ARG A 73 -16.87 -2.94 -7.48
CA ARG A 73 -18.00 -3.66 -8.07
C ARG A 73 -19.30 -3.46 -7.28
N GLU A 74 -19.21 -3.32 -5.98
CA GLU A 74 -20.39 -3.03 -5.16
C GLU A 74 -20.91 -1.61 -5.38
N LEU A 75 -20.00 -0.66 -5.61
CA LEU A 75 -20.36 0.76 -5.76
C LEU A 75 -20.75 1.14 -7.18
N THR A 76 -20.57 0.27 -8.16
CA THR A 76 -20.81 0.58 -9.56
C THR A 76 -21.71 -0.45 -10.22
N ASP A 77 -22.32 -0.02 -11.35
CA ASP A 77 -23.06 -0.92 -12.22
C ASP A 77 -22.09 -1.57 -13.20
N LYS A 78 -22.02 -2.91 -13.18
CA LYS A 78 -21.13 -3.68 -14.03
C LYS A 78 -21.33 -3.46 -15.53
N SER A 79 -22.55 -3.07 -15.95
CA SER A 79 -22.83 -2.80 -17.35
C SER A 79 -22.26 -1.47 -17.83
N LEU A 80 -22.02 -0.53 -16.89
CA LEU A 80 -21.58 0.83 -17.19
C LEU A 80 -20.13 1.09 -16.77
N PHE A 81 -19.51 0.14 -16.10
CA PHE A 81 -18.19 0.35 -15.51
C PHE A 81 -17.36 -0.92 -15.68
N LYS A 82 -16.36 -0.87 -16.53
CA LYS A 82 -15.47 -2.01 -16.80
C LYS A 82 -14.10 -1.74 -16.21
N ILE A 83 -13.61 -2.70 -15.47
CA ILE A 83 -12.28 -2.64 -14.89
C ILE A 83 -11.62 -4.02 -15.10
N ASP A 84 -10.43 -4.02 -15.67
CA ASP A 84 -9.72 -5.27 -15.94
C ASP A 84 -8.97 -5.77 -14.71
N ASN A 85 -8.11 -4.94 -14.16
CA ASN A 85 -7.40 -5.27 -12.94
C ASN A 85 -6.95 -3.98 -12.24
N ALA A 86 -6.50 -4.16 -11.01
CA ALA A 86 -5.80 -3.12 -10.27
C ALA A 86 -4.42 -3.66 -9.92
N ALA A 87 -3.39 -2.86 -10.08
CA ALA A 87 -2.02 -3.23 -9.78
C ALA A 87 -1.51 -2.41 -8.60
N VAL A 88 -1.11 -3.11 -7.54
CA VAL A 88 -0.45 -2.51 -6.39
C VAL A 88 0.99 -2.99 -6.39
N TYR A 89 1.93 -2.08 -6.27
CA TYR A 89 3.35 -2.38 -6.24
C TYR A 89 3.95 -1.82 -4.96
N LEU A 90 4.42 -2.72 -4.08
CA LEU A 90 5.05 -2.39 -2.81
C LEU A 90 6.47 -2.98 -2.80
N PRO A 91 7.46 -2.22 -3.30
CA PRO A 91 8.82 -2.75 -3.40
C PRO A 91 9.49 -2.82 -2.04
N LEU A 92 10.09 -3.95 -1.73
CA LEU A 92 10.98 -4.06 -0.60
C LEU A 92 12.33 -3.49 -1.03
N SER A 93 12.63 -2.29 -0.59
CA SER A 93 13.87 -1.59 -0.91
C SER A 93 14.71 -1.40 0.33
N ASP A 94 15.98 -1.02 0.13
CA ASP A 94 16.87 -0.66 1.23
C ASP A 94 16.64 0.77 1.68
N GLU A 95 15.38 1.09 1.97
CA GLU A 95 14.96 2.39 2.47
C GLU A 95 15.39 2.60 3.92
N ALA A 96 15.25 3.82 4.37
CA ALA A 96 15.57 4.16 5.75
C ALA A 96 14.59 3.50 6.74
N PHE A 97 15.13 2.95 7.79
CA PHE A 97 14.38 2.37 8.89
C PHE A 97 14.47 3.28 10.10
N ILE A 98 13.41 3.35 10.86
CA ILE A 98 13.37 4.18 12.07
C ILE A 98 13.18 3.28 13.28
N ALA A 99 14.10 3.42 14.24
CA ALA A 99 13.94 2.83 15.56
C ALA A 99 13.71 3.96 16.55
N GLN A 100 12.60 3.91 17.26
CA GLN A 100 12.24 4.91 18.23
C GLN A 100 11.72 4.26 19.51
N PHE A 101 12.27 4.63 20.65
CA PHE A 101 11.93 4.03 21.93
C PHE A 101 12.05 2.50 21.95
N GLY A 102 13.03 1.98 21.21
CA GLY A 102 13.26 0.54 21.12
C GLY A 102 12.42 -0.18 20.07
N ARG A 103 11.46 0.48 19.41
CA ARG A 103 10.66 -0.12 18.34
C ARG A 103 11.28 0.18 16.98
N VAL A 104 11.31 -0.82 16.12
CA VAL A 104 11.83 -0.68 14.76
C VAL A 104 10.69 -0.81 13.77
N SER A 105 10.58 0.16 12.88
CA SER A 105 9.57 0.19 11.84
C SER A 105 10.23 0.39 10.47
N MET A 106 9.59 -0.17 9.44
CA MET A 106 10.02 0.00 8.06
C MET A 106 8.92 0.71 7.27
N PHE A 107 9.32 1.70 6.47
CA PHE A 107 8.41 2.42 5.61
C PHE A 107 8.59 1.93 4.18
N VAL A 108 7.47 1.56 3.53
CA VAL A 108 7.47 1.16 2.13
C VAL A 108 6.57 2.13 1.38
N ASN A 109 7.13 2.75 0.37
CA ASN A 109 6.39 3.64 -0.53
C ASN A 109 6.20 2.91 -1.86
N GLY A 110 4.95 2.76 -2.25
CA GLY A 110 4.60 2.06 -3.47
C GLY A 110 3.58 2.81 -4.29
N THR A 111 2.99 2.10 -5.24
CA THR A 111 2.05 2.70 -6.19
C THR A 111 0.82 1.83 -6.38
N PHE A 112 -0.28 2.49 -6.72
CA PHE A 112 -1.51 1.87 -7.18
C PHE A 112 -1.79 2.37 -8.60
N ASP A 113 -2.20 1.47 -9.50
CA ASP A 113 -2.51 1.79 -10.89
C ASP A 113 -3.66 0.91 -11.37
N THR A 114 -4.62 1.53 -12.05
CA THR A 114 -5.71 0.80 -12.69
C THR A 114 -6.23 1.58 -13.89
N VAL A 115 -6.89 0.88 -14.82
CA VAL A 115 -7.56 1.47 -15.96
C VAL A 115 -9.04 1.09 -15.91
N VAL A 116 -9.89 2.09 -16.09
CA VAL A 116 -11.34 1.94 -16.03
C VAL A 116 -11.94 2.41 -17.35
N GLU A 117 -12.89 1.65 -17.89
CA GLU A 117 -13.74 2.08 -19.01
C GLU A 117 -15.15 2.31 -18.49
N THR A 118 -15.70 3.51 -18.75
CA THR A 118 -17.02 3.85 -18.26
C THR A 118 -17.61 5.01 -19.06
N SER A 119 -18.95 5.12 -19.03
CA SER A 119 -19.65 6.30 -19.55
C SER A 119 -19.80 7.40 -18.49
N ALA A 120 -19.39 7.16 -17.26
CA ALA A 120 -19.47 8.15 -16.19
C ALA A 120 -18.45 9.28 -16.42
N SER A 121 -18.72 10.43 -15.79
CA SER A 121 -17.81 11.57 -15.86
C SER A 121 -16.53 11.28 -15.06
N GLN A 122 -15.48 12.02 -15.38
CA GLN A 122 -14.20 11.91 -14.66
C GLN A 122 -14.38 12.16 -13.15
N GLU A 123 -15.23 13.13 -12.81
CA GLU A 123 -15.53 13.47 -11.42
C GLU A 123 -16.21 12.30 -10.69
N ASP A 124 -17.18 11.67 -11.32
CA ASP A 124 -17.88 10.52 -10.75
C ASP A 124 -16.93 9.32 -10.59
N VAL A 125 -16.04 9.10 -11.56
CA VAL A 125 -15.01 8.07 -11.49
C VAL A 125 -14.09 8.33 -10.31
N PHE A 126 -13.66 9.57 -10.14
CA PHE A 126 -12.78 9.94 -9.02
C PHE A 126 -13.44 9.61 -7.67
N ASP A 127 -14.69 10.03 -7.50
CA ASP A 127 -15.41 9.82 -6.22
C ASP A 127 -15.59 8.34 -5.90
N VAL A 128 -15.95 7.55 -6.89
CA VAL A 128 -16.16 6.11 -6.72
C VAL A 128 -14.85 5.39 -6.40
N VAL A 129 -13.79 5.72 -7.12
CA VAL A 129 -12.48 5.09 -6.92
C VAL A 129 -11.91 5.47 -5.55
N GLU A 130 -12.03 6.73 -5.16
CA GLU A 130 -11.58 7.16 -3.84
C GLU A 130 -12.30 6.41 -2.72
N ARG A 131 -13.64 6.25 -2.84
CA ARG A 131 -14.42 5.48 -1.87
C ARG A 131 -13.99 4.02 -1.81
N ALA A 132 -13.82 3.39 -2.97
CA ALA A 132 -13.42 1.99 -3.04
C ALA A 132 -12.05 1.76 -2.41
N LEU A 133 -11.10 2.67 -2.67
CA LEU A 133 -9.76 2.61 -2.07
C LEU A 133 -9.83 2.77 -0.55
N ASN A 134 -10.59 3.74 -0.07
CA ASN A 134 -10.72 3.99 1.37
C ASN A 134 -11.37 2.80 2.08
N MET A 135 -12.41 2.22 1.49
CA MET A 135 -13.06 1.02 2.04
C MET A 135 -12.11 -0.17 2.04
N ALA A 136 -11.32 -0.34 0.98
CA ALA A 136 -10.34 -1.42 0.89
C ALA A 136 -9.26 -1.29 1.97
N MET A 137 -8.77 -0.09 2.21
CA MET A 137 -7.74 0.14 3.22
C MET A 137 -8.23 -0.07 4.64
N ASP A 138 -9.51 0.15 4.90
CA ASP A 138 -10.12 -0.09 6.21
C ASP A 138 -10.56 -1.54 6.42
N SER A 139 -10.45 -2.38 5.38
CA SER A 139 -10.87 -3.78 5.45
C SER A 139 -10.00 -4.59 6.40
N GLU A 140 -10.63 -5.41 7.23
CA GLU A 140 -9.93 -6.34 8.11
C GLU A 140 -9.12 -7.39 7.33
N ASN A 141 -9.50 -7.67 6.09
CA ASN A 141 -8.82 -8.65 5.24
C ASN A 141 -7.43 -8.18 4.80
N LEU A 142 -7.14 -6.89 4.92
CA LEU A 142 -5.82 -6.36 4.61
C LEU A 142 -4.80 -6.55 5.72
N ARG A 143 -5.28 -6.82 6.92
CA ARG A 143 -4.39 -6.83 8.08
C ARG A 143 -3.49 -8.06 8.09
N VAL A 144 -2.20 -7.83 7.94
CA VAL A 144 -1.17 -8.80 8.23
C VAL A 144 -0.59 -8.47 9.61
N GLU A 145 0.05 -9.45 10.22
CA GLU A 145 0.53 -9.35 11.59
C GLU A 145 1.37 -8.11 11.86
N ASN A 146 2.22 -7.75 10.90
CA ASN A 146 3.18 -6.65 11.06
C ASN A 146 2.70 -5.32 10.49
N LEU A 147 1.47 -5.25 9.99
CA LEU A 147 0.96 -4.01 9.41
C LEU A 147 0.64 -3.01 10.52
N ASP A 148 1.33 -1.89 10.51
CA ASP A 148 1.13 -0.83 11.49
C ASP A 148 0.27 0.30 10.92
N ALA A 149 0.52 0.66 9.66
CA ALA A 149 -0.27 1.70 8.98
C ALA A 149 -0.30 1.47 7.47
N LEU A 150 -1.40 1.87 6.85
CA LEU A 150 -1.59 1.83 5.42
C LEU A 150 -2.39 3.06 5.01
N SER A 151 -1.87 3.80 4.04
CA SER A 151 -2.56 4.98 3.52
C SER A 151 -2.31 5.15 2.03
N THR A 152 -3.19 5.92 1.37
CA THR A 152 -2.98 6.33 -0.01
C THR A 152 -2.95 7.85 -0.08
N ALA A 153 -2.25 8.35 -1.09
CA ALA A 153 -2.13 9.78 -1.34
C ALA A 153 -2.02 10.04 -2.83
N CYS A 154 -2.20 11.31 -3.20
CA CYS A 154 -1.97 11.77 -4.57
C CYS A 154 -2.81 11.00 -5.61
N LEU A 155 -4.07 10.73 -5.29
CA LEU A 155 -4.97 10.09 -6.24
C LEU A 155 -5.15 10.99 -7.46
N ASP A 156 -4.81 10.45 -8.62
CA ASP A 156 -4.86 11.16 -9.90
C ASP A 156 -5.64 10.35 -10.92
N ILE A 157 -6.44 11.03 -11.70
CA ILE A 157 -7.22 10.43 -12.78
C ILE A 157 -6.91 11.17 -14.06
N ARG A 158 -6.59 10.40 -15.11
CA ARG A 158 -6.29 10.93 -16.42
C ARG A 158 -7.10 10.21 -17.48
N GLU A 159 -7.80 10.94 -18.31
CA GLU A 159 -8.44 10.35 -19.48
C GLU A 159 -7.35 9.95 -20.48
N ILE A 160 -7.41 8.69 -20.95
CA ILE A 160 -6.47 8.18 -21.93
C ILE A 160 -7.17 7.95 -23.25
N GLY A 161 -6.56 8.44 -24.31
CA GLY A 161 -7.07 8.26 -25.66
C GLY A 161 -6.88 6.83 -26.15
N ASP A 162 -7.56 6.51 -27.22
CA ASP A 162 -7.41 5.21 -27.91
C ASP A 162 -6.04 5.07 -28.56
#